data_c725d8e6ca9d0e029a73d5b729711698
#
_entry.id   c725d8e6ca9d0e029a73d5b729711698
#
_cell.length_a   1.000
_cell.length_b   1.000
_cell.length_c   1.000
_cell.angle_alpha   90.00
_cell.angle_beta   90.00
_cell.angle_gamma   90.00
#
_symmetry.space_group_name_H-M   'P 1'
#
loop_
_entity.id
_entity.type
_entity.pdbx_description
1 polymer ?
#
loop_
_entity_poly.entity_id
_entity_poly.type
_entity_poly.pdbx_seq_one_letter_code
_entity_poly.pdbx_strand_id
1 'polypeptide(L)'
;MRAGASAPARRPWFNLSPMNRRRLDNFRRNRRGAWSLRIFLVLFACSLCAEFIANDRPLIASYQGELLFPVFVDYPEDKFGGFQARADYRDPFVANEIKAHGWMVWPPIRFANSTTILDPPTPLPTPPTWMLSDAQCRAALQKQGVKDAATAASPCWKLEPLWLGSDQDGHDIVARLIYGFRISALFGLILAGVSSVIGVFAGAVQGYFGGWLDLMMQRVIEIWSSLPHLYILIILSAILAPSFFVLLTILLLFSWVSLVHVVRAEFLRARNFEYVNAARALGLSNAKIIVKHVLPNAMVAALTFLPFIVNSSISTLTSLDFLGLGMPPGSPSLGELLLQGKSNLSAPWIGLSAFAVTALMLSLLIFIGEAVRDAFDPRKTFS
;
A
#
# COMPACT_ATOMS: atom_id res chain seq x y z
N MET A 1 47.33 42.81 -8.04
CA MET A 1 46.52 41.96 -7.16
C MET A 1 45.06 41.97 -7.67
N ARG A 2 44.65 40.88 -8.35
CA ARG A 2 43.25 40.71 -8.82
C ARG A 2 42.52 39.86 -7.80
N ALA A 3 41.54 40.45 -7.14
CA ALA A 3 40.62 39.76 -6.24
C ALA A 3 39.74 38.81 -7.07
N GLY A 4 39.83 37.50 -6.79
CA GLY A 4 39.02 36.48 -7.42
C GLY A 4 37.56 36.59 -6.90
N ALA A 5 36.64 36.87 -7.83
CA ALA A 5 35.22 36.84 -7.55
C ALA A 5 34.80 35.40 -7.31
N SER A 6 34.40 35.08 -6.06
CA SER A 6 33.82 33.81 -5.70
C SER A 6 32.44 33.69 -6.37
N ALA A 7 32.25 32.60 -7.15
CA ALA A 7 30.97 32.29 -7.78
C ALA A 7 29.85 32.15 -6.72
N PRO A 8 28.63 32.65 -6.99
CA PRO A 8 27.53 32.56 -6.03
C PRO A 8 27.13 31.09 -5.85
N ALA A 9 27.20 30.63 -4.61
CA ALA A 9 26.73 29.29 -4.22
C ALA A 9 25.26 29.12 -4.64
N ARG A 10 24.95 28.11 -5.44
CA ARG A 10 23.58 27.75 -5.85
C ARG A 10 22.74 27.55 -4.58
N ARG A 11 21.75 28.42 -4.37
CA ARG A 11 20.77 28.30 -3.29
C ARG A 11 19.99 27.01 -3.53
N PRO A 12 19.98 26.03 -2.59
CA PRO A 12 19.15 24.83 -2.73
C PRO A 12 17.68 25.25 -2.67
N TRP A 13 16.85 24.67 -3.51
CA TRP A 13 15.43 24.94 -3.66
C TRP A 13 14.58 24.72 -2.40
N PHE A 14 15.12 24.05 -1.39
CA PHE A 14 14.51 23.86 -0.07
C PHE A 14 15.44 24.36 1.03
N ASN A 15 15.12 25.52 1.62
CA ASN A 15 15.75 26.01 2.84
C ASN A 15 15.14 25.27 4.04
N LEU A 16 15.64 24.06 4.33
CA LEU A 16 15.33 23.38 5.56
C LEU A 16 15.97 24.13 6.74
N SER A 17 15.20 24.32 7.84
CA SER A 17 15.79 24.87 9.07
C SER A 17 16.98 24.01 9.51
N PRO A 18 17.99 24.61 10.21
CA PRO A 18 19.18 23.85 10.67
C PRO A 18 18.81 22.61 11.48
N MET A 19 17.75 22.69 12.27
CA MET A 19 17.23 21.56 13.06
C MET A 19 16.67 20.43 12.18
N ASN A 20 15.89 20.76 11.16
CA ASN A 20 15.31 19.75 10.25
C ASN A 20 16.38 19.11 9.38
N ARG A 21 17.40 19.86 8.97
CA ARG A 21 18.56 19.32 8.26
C ARG A 21 19.29 18.30 9.14
N ARG A 22 19.53 18.61 10.41
CA ARG A 22 20.17 17.70 11.36
C ARG A 22 19.35 16.44 11.60
N ARG A 23 18.03 16.53 11.72
CA ARG A 23 17.11 15.37 11.82
C ARG A 23 17.21 14.46 10.59
N LEU A 24 17.23 15.06 9.39
CA LEU A 24 17.38 14.33 8.15
C LEU A 24 18.74 13.61 8.06
N ASP A 25 19.81 14.27 8.48
CA ASP A 25 21.15 13.68 8.51
C ASP A 25 21.22 12.53 9.52
N ASN A 26 20.63 12.67 10.71
CA ASN A 26 20.51 11.59 11.69
C ASN A 26 19.71 10.40 11.13
N PHE A 27 18.58 10.63 10.46
CA PHE A 27 17.82 9.57 9.80
C PHE A 27 18.68 8.84 8.73
N ARG A 28 19.41 9.59 7.91
CA ARG A 28 20.28 9.01 6.87
C ARG A 28 21.44 8.20 7.44
N ARG A 29 21.95 8.55 8.63
CA ARG A 29 22.99 7.79 9.34
C ARG A 29 22.49 6.43 9.82
N ASN A 30 21.19 6.28 10.13
CA ASN A 30 20.58 4.98 10.41
C ASN A 30 20.38 4.23 9.09
N ARG A 31 21.40 3.43 8.72
CA ARG A 31 21.41 2.69 7.44
C ARG A 31 20.20 1.79 7.27
N ARG A 32 19.75 1.10 8.34
CA ARG A 32 18.60 0.18 8.30
C ARG A 32 17.33 0.92 7.91
N GLY A 33 17.00 1.99 8.62
CA GLY A 33 15.81 2.77 8.33
C GLY A 33 15.86 3.48 6.96
N ALA A 34 17.03 4.01 6.58
CA ALA A 34 17.19 4.68 5.29
C ALA A 34 17.03 3.70 4.10
N TRP A 35 17.56 2.48 4.20
CA TRP A 35 17.36 1.44 3.19
C TRP A 35 15.93 0.94 3.19
N SER A 36 15.32 0.71 4.37
CA SER A 36 13.91 0.29 4.47
C SER A 36 12.97 1.30 3.83
N LEU A 37 13.19 2.60 4.03
CA LEU A 37 12.41 3.64 3.37
C LEU A 37 12.57 3.60 1.84
N ARG A 38 13.80 3.44 1.34
CA ARG A 38 14.03 3.36 -0.10
C ARG A 38 13.35 2.13 -0.72
N ILE A 39 13.51 0.96 -0.09
CA ILE A 39 12.89 -0.28 -0.55
C ILE A 39 11.37 -0.13 -0.53
N PHE A 40 10.79 0.37 0.56
CA PHE A 40 9.35 0.58 0.67
C PHE A 40 8.84 1.54 -0.43
N LEU A 41 9.53 2.67 -0.65
CA LEU A 41 9.15 3.64 -1.68
C LEU A 41 9.25 3.06 -3.10
N VAL A 42 10.28 2.26 -3.38
CA VAL A 42 10.42 1.58 -4.68
C VAL A 42 9.29 0.58 -4.87
N LEU A 43 9.03 -0.29 -3.88
CA LEU A 43 7.93 -1.27 -3.95
C LEU A 43 6.58 -0.57 -4.09
N PHE A 44 6.36 0.51 -3.35
CA PHE A 44 5.13 1.30 -3.43
C PHE A 44 4.99 1.98 -4.79
N ALA A 45 6.05 2.61 -5.32
CA ALA A 45 6.03 3.20 -6.66
C ALA A 45 5.77 2.14 -7.74
N CYS A 46 6.42 0.97 -7.66
CA CYS A 46 6.12 -0.16 -8.55
C CYS A 46 4.66 -0.61 -8.44
N SER A 47 4.11 -0.67 -7.23
CA SER A 47 2.71 -1.06 -7.04
C SER A 47 1.71 0.00 -7.53
N LEU A 48 2.07 1.29 -7.49
CA LEU A 48 1.27 2.36 -8.13
C LEU A 48 1.25 2.24 -9.66
N CYS A 49 2.33 1.71 -10.21
CA CYS A 49 2.46 1.44 -11.65
C CYS A 49 2.11 -0.02 -12.00
N ALA A 50 1.25 -0.66 -11.21
CA ALA A 50 0.92 -2.08 -11.35
C ALA A 50 0.38 -2.42 -12.76
N GLU A 51 -0.38 -1.53 -13.37
CA GLU A 51 -0.95 -1.70 -14.72
C GLU A 51 0.11 -1.82 -15.82
N PHE A 52 1.33 -1.29 -15.59
CA PHE A 52 2.46 -1.44 -16.51
C PHE A 52 3.29 -2.69 -16.25
N ILE A 53 3.12 -3.34 -15.10
CA ILE A 53 3.89 -4.50 -14.68
C ILE A 53 3.06 -5.78 -14.83
N ALA A 54 1.79 -5.73 -14.43
CA ALA A 54 0.87 -6.87 -14.40
C ALA A 54 -0.51 -6.44 -14.93
N ASN A 55 -0.78 -6.78 -16.19
CA ASN A 55 -2.03 -6.42 -16.87
C ASN A 55 -2.35 -7.45 -17.97
N ASP A 56 -3.62 -7.68 -18.21
CA ASP A 56 -4.14 -8.52 -19.27
C ASP A 56 -4.26 -7.80 -20.63
N ARG A 57 -3.78 -6.55 -20.71
CA ARG A 57 -3.76 -5.72 -21.92
C ARG A 57 -2.34 -5.37 -22.31
N PRO A 58 -2.05 -5.31 -23.63
CA PRO A 58 -0.77 -4.81 -24.08
C PRO A 58 -0.59 -3.33 -23.72
N LEU A 59 0.66 -2.95 -23.41
CA LEU A 59 1.03 -1.56 -23.11
C LEU A 59 0.83 -0.68 -24.35
N ILE A 60 1.29 -1.20 -25.50
CA ILE A 60 1.21 -0.56 -26.81
C ILE A 60 0.87 -1.64 -27.81
N ALA A 61 -0.04 -1.35 -28.72
CA ALA A 61 -0.32 -2.18 -29.88
C ALA A 61 -0.29 -1.33 -31.15
N SER A 62 0.22 -1.89 -32.23
CA SER A 62 0.08 -1.31 -33.57
C SER A 62 -0.86 -2.20 -34.36
N TYR A 63 -1.86 -1.63 -34.99
CA TYR A 63 -2.79 -2.34 -35.85
C TYR A 63 -3.09 -1.49 -37.09
N GLN A 64 -2.86 -2.04 -38.28
CA GLN A 64 -3.05 -1.37 -39.58
C GLN A 64 -2.37 0.02 -39.67
N GLY A 65 -1.20 0.20 -39.01
CA GLY A 65 -0.45 1.45 -38.98
C GLY A 65 -0.90 2.45 -37.92
N GLU A 66 -1.98 2.18 -37.18
CA GLU A 66 -2.44 2.97 -36.06
C GLU A 66 -1.82 2.49 -34.75
N LEU A 67 -1.33 3.44 -33.91
CA LEU A 67 -0.82 3.12 -32.57
C LEU A 67 -1.96 3.18 -31.56
N LEU A 68 -2.15 2.11 -30.82
CA LEU A 68 -3.17 1.94 -29.79
C LEU A 68 -2.50 1.82 -28.42
N PHE A 69 -3.19 2.34 -27.39
CA PHE A 69 -2.75 2.29 -26.00
C PHE A 69 -3.79 1.59 -25.12
N PRO A 70 -3.90 0.24 -25.19
CA PRO A 70 -4.95 -0.52 -24.51
C PRO A 70 -4.95 -0.39 -22.98
N VAL A 71 -3.80 -0.05 -22.37
CA VAL A 71 -3.71 0.19 -20.93
C VAL A 71 -4.55 1.38 -20.49
N PHE A 72 -4.69 2.41 -21.36
CA PHE A 72 -5.39 3.65 -21.02
C PHE A 72 -6.78 3.78 -21.64
N VAL A 73 -6.98 3.13 -22.80
CA VAL A 73 -8.19 3.29 -23.60
C VAL A 73 -8.80 1.92 -23.88
N ASP A 74 -10.08 1.77 -23.61
CA ASP A 74 -10.85 0.59 -24.00
C ASP A 74 -11.22 0.69 -25.47
N TYR A 75 -10.75 -0.26 -26.26
CA TYR A 75 -11.12 -0.38 -27.67
C TYR A 75 -12.18 -1.48 -27.82
N PRO A 76 -13.24 -1.25 -28.61
CA PRO A 76 -14.21 -2.27 -28.90
C PRO A 76 -13.61 -3.33 -29.82
N GLU A 77 -14.11 -4.57 -29.74
CA GLU A 77 -13.61 -5.70 -30.51
C GLU A 77 -13.94 -5.61 -32.01
N ASP A 78 -14.97 -4.81 -32.37
CA ASP A 78 -15.35 -4.56 -33.77
C ASP A 78 -14.21 -3.95 -34.59
N LYS A 79 -13.30 -3.20 -33.95
CA LYS A 79 -12.07 -2.67 -34.55
C LYS A 79 -11.15 -3.79 -35.08
N PHE A 80 -11.22 -4.97 -34.49
CA PHE A 80 -10.45 -6.17 -34.85
C PHE A 80 -11.30 -7.23 -35.54
N GLY A 81 -12.54 -6.90 -35.94
CA GLY A 81 -13.46 -7.80 -36.64
C GLY A 81 -14.27 -8.72 -35.72
N GLY A 82 -14.30 -8.47 -34.41
CA GLY A 82 -15.12 -9.22 -33.46
C GLY A 82 -16.42 -8.51 -33.12
N PHE A 83 -17.14 -9.00 -32.09
CA PHE A 83 -18.48 -8.55 -31.75
C PHE A 83 -18.65 -8.09 -30.30
N GLN A 84 -17.59 -8.17 -29.47
CA GLN A 84 -17.68 -7.79 -28.07
C GLN A 84 -17.54 -6.28 -27.89
N ALA A 85 -18.18 -5.74 -26.86
CA ALA A 85 -18.11 -4.32 -26.52
C ALA A 85 -16.70 -3.87 -26.10
N ARG A 86 -15.82 -4.80 -25.68
CA ARG A 86 -14.44 -4.58 -25.28
C ARG A 86 -13.57 -5.69 -25.83
N ALA A 87 -12.46 -5.34 -26.46
CA ALA A 87 -11.51 -6.30 -27.01
C ALA A 87 -10.78 -7.06 -25.88
N ASP A 88 -10.80 -8.40 -25.96
CA ASP A 88 -9.92 -9.25 -25.18
C ASP A 88 -8.66 -9.57 -25.99
N TYR A 89 -7.55 -8.93 -25.64
CA TYR A 89 -6.28 -9.10 -26.34
C TYR A 89 -5.63 -10.48 -26.11
N ARG A 90 -6.16 -11.27 -25.16
CA ARG A 90 -5.74 -12.64 -24.89
C ARG A 90 -6.51 -13.66 -25.72
N ASP A 91 -7.67 -13.27 -26.25
CA ASP A 91 -8.43 -14.10 -27.17
C ASP A 91 -7.57 -14.42 -28.40
N PRO A 92 -7.44 -15.71 -28.80
CA PRO A 92 -6.65 -16.12 -29.96
C PRO A 92 -7.06 -15.43 -31.26
N PHE A 93 -8.34 -15.08 -31.42
CA PHE A 93 -8.85 -14.38 -32.60
C PHE A 93 -8.25 -12.98 -32.70
N VAL A 94 -8.44 -12.17 -31.65
CA VAL A 94 -7.93 -10.78 -31.57
C VAL A 94 -6.41 -10.77 -31.63
N ALA A 95 -5.75 -11.67 -30.87
CA ALA A 95 -4.29 -11.75 -30.84
C ALA A 95 -3.67 -12.10 -32.19
N ASN A 96 -4.28 -13.03 -32.96
CA ASN A 96 -3.79 -13.40 -34.29
C ASN A 96 -4.06 -12.30 -35.30
N GLU A 97 -5.23 -11.65 -35.26
CA GLU A 97 -5.57 -10.53 -36.14
C GLU A 97 -4.58 -9.36 -35.97
N ILE A 98 -4.27 -8.98 -34.73
CA ILE A 98 -3.28 -7.93 -34.49
C ILE A 98 -1.87 -8.37 -34.91
N LYS A 99 -1.48 -9.65 -34.73
CA LYS A 99 -0.17 -10.15 -35.18
C LYS A 99 -0.05 -10.20 -36.71
N ALA A 100 -1.15 -10.42 -37.41
CA ALA A 100 -1.16 -10.43 -38.89
C ALA A 100 -0.96 -9.03 -39.49
N HIS A 101 -1.44 -7.98 -38.81
CA HIS A 101 -1.46 -6.60 -39.32
C HIS A 101 -0.64 -5.61 -38.48
N GLY A 102 0.14 -6.11 -37.49
CA GLY A 102 0.93 -5.27 -36.60
C GLY A 102 1.70 -6.02 -35.51
N TRP A 103 1.83 -5.37 -34.35
CA TRP A 103 2.57 -5.93 -33.21
C TRP A 103 1.99 -5.43 -31.88
N MET A 104 2.31 -6.16 -30.79
CA MET A 104 1.91 -5.83 -29.43
C MET A 104 3.10 -5.91 -28.49
N VAL A 105 3.22 -4.93 -27.56
CA VAL A 105 4.15 -4.96 -26.44
C VAL A 105 3.36 -5.27 -25.17
N TRP A 106 3.65 -6.40 -24.57
CA TRP A 106 3.00 -6.85 -23.34
C TRP A 106 3.77 -6.41 -22.09
N PRO A 107 3.08 -6.21 -20.95
CA PRO A 107 3.76 -6.10 -19.66
C PRO A 107 4.48 -7.41 -19.30
N PRO A 108 5.45 -7.38 -18.35
CA PRO A 108 6.18 -8.57 -17.91
C PRO A 108 5.26 -9.70 -17.41
N ILE A 109 4.14 -9.35 -16.77
CA ILE A 109 3.11 -10.27 -16.29
C ILE A 109 1.84 -9.98 -17.08
N ARG A 110 1.39 -10.96 -17.85
CA ARG A 110 0.24 -10.81 -18.76
C ARG A 110 -1.10 -11.13 -18.09
N PHE A 111 -1.18 -10.91 -16.78
CA PHE A 111 -2.37 -11.13 -15.97
C PHE A 111 -2.65 -9.88 -15.16
N ALA A 112 -3.90 -9.41 -15.15
CA ALA A 112 -4.38 -8.44 -14.20
C ALA A 112 -4.73 -9.14 -12.86
N ASN A 113 -5.03 -8.37 -11.85
CA ASN A 113 -5.45 -8.90 -10.54
C ASN A 113 -6.78 -9.68 -10.59
N SER A 114 -7.60 -9.46 -11.62
CA SER A 114 -8.92 -10.09 -11.80
C SER A 114 -8.98 -11.04 -12.99
N THR A 115 -7.87 -11.21 -13.73
CA THR A 115 -7.82 -12.09 -14.89
C THR A 115 -7.77 -13.54 -14.43
N THR A 116 -8.81 -14.31 -14.78
CA THR A 116 -8.85 -15.76 -14.52
C THR A 116 -8.14 -16.54 -15.62
N ILE A 117 -7.37 -17.54 -15.23
CA ILE A 117 -6.71 -18.46 -16.15
C ILE A 117 -7.74 -19.48 -16.62
N LEU A 118 -8.17 -19.37 -17.89
CA LEU A 118 -9.22 -20.23 -18.45
C LEU A 118 -8.76 -21.68 -18.64
N ASP A 119 -7.50 -21.89 -19.09
CA ASP A 119 -6.92 -23.22 -19.35
C ASP A 119 -5.68 -23.45 -18.48
N PRO A 120 -5.87 -23.71 -17.17
CA PRO A 120 -4.76 -23.93 -16.27
C PRO A 120 -4.03 -25.25 -16.61
N PRO A 121 -2.69 -25.30 -16.46
CA PRO A 121 -1.90 -26.50 -16.72
C PRO A 121 -2.27 -27.71 -15.86
N THR A 122 -2.76 -27.43 -14.64
CA THR A 122 -3.24 -28.43 -13.65
C THR A 122 -4.54 -27.91 -13.03
N PRO A 123 -5.30 -28.74 -12.32
CA PRO A 123 -6.45 -28.26 -11.52
C PRO A 123 -6.05 -27.11 -10.58
N LEU A 124 -6.96 -26.16 -10.39
CA LEU A 124 -6.75 -25.03 -9.49
C LEU A 124 -6.72 -25.48 -8.02
N PRO A 125 -5.89 -24.85 -7.22
CA PRO A 125 -4.86 -23.87 -7.53
C PRO A 125 -3.65 -24.48 -8.24
N THR A 126 -3.21 -23.85 -9.37
CA THR A 126 -2.08 -24.31 -10.17
C THR A 126 -0.75 -23.92 -9.53
N PRO A 127 0.23 -24.84 -9.39
CA PRO A 127 1.55 -24.52 -8.87
C PRO A 127 2.33 -23.61 -9.83
N PRO A 128 3.40 -22.97 -9.34
CA PRO A 128 4.34 -22.23 -10.18
C PRO A 128 4.81 -23.05 -11.37
N THR A 129 4.90 -22.43 -12.55
CA THR A 129 5.25 -23.14 -13.82
C THR A 129 6.59 -23.89 -13.71
N TRP A 130 7.56 -23.38 -12.94
CA TRP A 130 8.85 -24.03 -12.70
C TRP A 130 8.78 -25.25 -11.78
N MET A 131 7.66 -25.50 -11.10
CA MET A 131 7.41 -26.71 -10.29
C MET A 131 6.68 -27.81 -11.08
N LEU A 132 6.18 -27.50 -12.28
CA LEU A 132 5.48 -28.47 -13.10
C LEU A 132 6.45 -29.49 -13.71
N SER A 133 6.00 -30.74 -13.82
CA SER A 133 6.72 -31.77 -14.58
C SER A 133 6.57 -31.56 -16.09
N ASP A 134 7.55 -32.03 -16.87
CA ASP A 134 7.49 -31.99 -18.34
C ASP A 134 6.24 -32.65 -18.91
N ALA A 135 5.76 -33.73 -18.26
CA ALA A 135 4.54 -34.40 -18.64
C ALA A 135 3.29 -33.50 -18.49
N GLN A 136 3.19 -32.80 -17.38
CA GLN A 136 2.10 -31.83 -17.14
C GLN A 136 2.15 -30.65 -18.10
N CYS A 137 3.35 -30.13 -18.36
CA CYS A 137 3.54 -29.05 -19.31
C CYS A 137 3.16 -29.47 -20.75
N ARG A 138 3.54 -30.68 -21.19
CA ARG A 138 3.13 -31.23 -22.49
C ARG A 138 1.62 -31.41 -22.59
N ALA A 139 0.98 -31.94 -21.54
CA ALA A 139 -0.46 -32.10 -21.51
C ALA A 139 -1.19 -30.76 -21.63
N ALA A 140 -0.68 -29.72 -20.93
CA ALA A 140 -1.21 -28.36 -21.00
C ALA A 140 -1.07 -27.76 -22.42
N LEU A 141 0.12 -27.88 -23.05
CA LEU A 141 0.35 -27.42 -24.41
C LEU A 141 -0.54 -28.11 -25.44
N GLN A 142 -0.80 -29.42 -25.24
CA GLN A 142 -1.74 -30.18 -26.08
C GLN A 142 -3.17 -29.65 -25.97
N LYS A 143 -3.63 -29.33 -24.73
CA LYS A 143 -4.94 -28.70 -24.52
C LYS A 143 -5.05 -27.34 -25.22
N GLN A 144 -3.96 -26.57 -25.21
CA GLN A 144 -3.89 -25.27 -25.88
C GLN A 144 -3.69 -25.38 -27.42
N GLY A 145 -3.67 -26.58 -27.99
CA GLY A 145 -3.57 -26.77 -29.42
C GLY A 145 -2.21 -26.47 -30.05
N VAL A 146 -1.14 -26.46 -29.25
CA VAL A 146 0.23 -26.19 -29.73
C VAL A 146 0.73 -27.41 -30.56
N LYS A 147 1.01 -27.22 -31.84
CA LYS A 147 1.32 -28.31 -32.78
C LYS A 147 2.52 -29.18 -32.39
N ASP A 148 3.55 -28.64 -31.77
CA ASP A 148 4.78 -29.36 -31.37
C ASP A 148 4.85 -29.67 -29.87
N ALA A 149 3.72 -29.80 -29.19
CA ALA A 149 3.66 -30.02 -27.74
C ALA A 149 4.35 -31.33 -27.32
N ALA A 150 4.18 -32.41 -28.09
CA ALA A 150 4.70 -33.74 -27.77
C ALA A 150 6.23 -33.83 -27.87
N THR A 151 6.84 -33.10 -28.79
CA THR A 151 8.27 -33.18 -29.16
C THR A 151 9.10 -32.04 -28.54
N ALA A 152 8.47 -31.12 -27.78
CA ALA A 152 9.17 -29.99 -27.20
C ALA A 152 10.25 -30.45 -26.21
N ALA A 153 11.49 -30.01 -26.40
CA ALA A 153 12.64 -30.32 -25.53
C ALA A 153 12.48 -29.68 -24.14
N SER A 154 11.82 -28.50 -24.07
CA SER A 154 11.54 -27.78 -22.84
C SER A 154 10.10 -27.27 -22.84
N PRO A 155 9.11 -28.14 -22.57
CA PRO A 155 7.69 -27.82 -22.76
C PRO A 155 7.22 -26.70 -21.82
N CYS A 156 7.74 -26.64 -20.60
CA CYS A 156 7.31 -25.66 -19.61
C CYS A 156 7.68 -24.21 -19.98
N TRP A 157 8.73 -23.98 -20.78
CA TRP A 157 9.11 -22.65 -21.25
C TRP A 157 8.19 -22.10 -22.35
N LYS A 158 7.38 -22.96 -22.96
CA LYS A 158 6.39 -22.54 -23.95
C LYS A 158 5.06 -22.13 -23.34
N LEU A 159 4.82 -22.50 -22.09
CA LEU A 159 3.66 -22.04 -21.33
C LEU A 159 3.83 -20.60 -20.89
N GLU A 160 2.73 -19.88 -20.75
CA GLU A 160 2.73 -18.57 -20.13
C GLU A 160 3.19 -18.70 -18.67
N PRO A 161 4.24 -17.95 -18.24
CA PRO A 161 4.87 -18.19 -16.95
C PRO A 161 3.98 -17.71 -15.79
N LEU A 162 3.59 -18.63 -14.93
CA LEU A 162 3.00 -18.37 -13.62
C LEU A 162 4.13 -18.43 -12.59
N TRP A 163 4.75 -17.30 -12.27
CA TRP A 163 5.95 -17.24 -11.45
C TRP A 163 5.75 -17.81 -10.04
N LEU A 164 4.61 -17.51 -9.40
CA LEU A 164 4.23 -17.99 -8.07
C LEU A 164 2.97 -18.87 -8.12
N GLY A 165 2.55 -19.31 -9.32
CA GLY A 165 1.34 -20.09 -9.49
C GLY A 165 0.06 -19.26 -9.46
N SER A 166 -1.08 -19.96 -9.35
CA SER A 166 -2.39 -19.33 -9.23
C SER A 166 -2.99 -19.49 -7.83
N ASP A 167 -3.96 -18.64 -7.53
CA ASP A 167 -4.82 -18.79 -6.38
C ASP A 167 -5.96 -19.81 -6.65
N GLN A 168 -6.86 -19.98 -5.67
CA GLN A 168 -7.99 -20.92 -5.79
C GLN A 168 -8.99 -20.54 -6.88
N ASP A 169 -9.08 -19.26 -7.23
CA ASP A 169 -10.02 -18.71 -8.23
C ASP A 169 -9.38 -18.61 -9.62
N GLY A 170 -8.10 -19.05 -9.75
CA GLY A 170 -7.36 -19.05 -11.01
C GLY A 170 -6.71 -17.72 -11.36
N HIS A 171 -6.49 -16.82 -10.40
CA HIS A 171 -5.76 -15.58 -10.64
C HIS A 171 -4.25 -15.75 -10.42
N ASP A 172 -3.44 -15.01 -11.17
CA ASP A 172 -1.99 -15.00 -10.97
C ASP A 172 -1.61 -14.37 -9.63
N ILE A 173 -0.83 -15.10 -8.82
CA ILE A 173 -0.45 -14.65 -7.47
C ILE A 173 0.46 -13.43 -7.51
N VAL A 174 1.40 -13.32 -8.48
CA VAL A 174 2.29 -12.15 -8.53
C VAL A 174 1.51 -10.89 -8.83
N ALA A 175 0.56 -10.96 -9.76
CA ALA A 175 -0.34 -9.84 -10.02
C ALA A 175 -1.13 -9.47 -8.75
N ARG A 176 -1.74 -10.44 -8.08
CA ARG A 176 -2.49 -10.18 -6.83
C ARG A 176 -1.63 -9.61 -5.70
N LEU A 177 -0.38 -10.03 -5.58
CA LEU A 177 0.55 -9.48 -4.58
C LEU A 177 0.90 -8.01 -4.87
N ILE A 178 1.15 -7.64 -6.13
CA ILE A 178 1.47 -6.26 -6.50
C ILE A 178 0.28 -5.34 -6.22
N TYR A 179 -0.92 -5.72 -6.67
CA TYR A 179 -2.14 -4.95 -6.44
C TYR A 179 -2.56 -4.96 -4.96
N GLY A 180 -2.39 -6.08 -4.25
CA GLY A 180 -2.65 -6.20 -2.82
C GLY A 180 -1.71 -5.33 -1.97
N PHE A 181 -0.43 -5.25 -2.34
CA PHE A 181 0.52 -4.34 -1.71
C PHE A 181 0.07 -2.88 -1.88
N ARG A 182 -0.36 -2.47 -3.09
CA ARG A 182 -0.88 -1.13 -3.37
C ARG A 182 -2.08 -0.79 -2.49
N ILE A 183 -3.08 -1.68 -2.45
CA ILE A 183 -4.30 -1.46 -1.67
C ILE A 183 -3.98 -1.34 -0.19
N SER A 184 -3.17 -2.27 0.34
CA SER A 184 -2.78 -2.27 1.76
C SER A 184 -1.98 -1.02 2.14
N ALA A 185 -1.03 -0.61 1.30
CA ALA A 185 -0.23 0.59 1.55
C ALA A 185 -1.07 1.88 1.48
N LEU A 186 -1.92 2.03 0.45
CA LEU A 186 -2.82 3.17 0.33
C LEU A 186 -3.80 3.24 1.49
N PHE A 187 -4.42 2.11 1.85
CA PHE A 187 -5.33 2.04 2.99
C PHE A 187 -4.65 2.47 4.28
N GLY A 188 -3.48 1.89 4.57
CA GLY A 188 -2.72 2.23 5.76
C GLY A 188 -2.30 3.70 5.83
N LEU A 189 -1.82 4.27 4.70
CA LEU A 189 -1.42 5.66 4.61
C LEU A 189 -2.61 6.62 4.77
N ILE A 190 -3.74 6.34 4.12
CA ILE A 190 -4.94 7.19 4.23
C ILE A 190 -5.51 7.11 5.64
N LEU A 191 -5.68 5.89 6.19
CA LEU A 191 -6.20 5.70 7.54
C LEU A 191 -5.30 6.39 8.57
N ALA A 192 -3.99 6.17 8.51
CA ALA A 192 -3.04 6.80 9.41
C ALA A 192 -3.01 8.33 9.25
N GLY A 193 -3.04 8.83 8.01
CA GLY A 193 -3.04 10.27 7.74
C GLY A 193 -4.27 10.96 8.31
N VAL A 194 -5.47 10.47 7.97
CA VAL A 194 -6.73 11.09 8.42
C VAL A 194 -6.93 10.93 9.93
N SER A 195 -6.69 9.74 10.47
CA SER A 195 -6.80 9.50 11.92
C SER A 195 -5.81 10.36 12.72
N SER A 196 -4.59 10.58 12.18
CA SER A 196 -3.61 11.45 12.82
C SER A 196 -4.05 12.91 12.85
N VAL A 197 -4.66 13.42 11.79
CA VAL A 197 -5.20 14.80 11.78
C VAL A 197 -6.27 14.96 12.86
N ILE A 198 -7.22 14.03 12.93
CA ILE A 198 -8.30 14.03 13.93
C ILE A 198 -7.71 13.90 15.35
N GLY A 199 -6.79 12.94 15.55
CA GLY A 199 -6.17 12.68 16.84
C GLY A 199 -5.32 13.86 17.34
N VAL A 200 -4.56 14.51 16.44
CA VAL A 200 -3.80 15.73 16.76
C VAL A 200 -4.73 16.86 17.15
N PHE A 201 -5.80 17.09 16.40
CA PHE A 201 -6.77 18.13 16.70
C PHE A 201 -7.44 17.90 18.06
N ALA A 202 -7.99 16.72 18.31
CA ALA A 202 -8.66 16.36 19.55
C ALA A 202 -7.69 16.43 20.75
N GLY A 203 -6.48 15.87 20.61
CA GLY A 203 -5.45 15.91 21.64
C GLY A 203 -4.96 17.33 21.97
N ALA A 204 -4.80 18.18 20.94
CA ALA A 204 -4.42 19.57 21.08
C ALA A 204 -5.47 20.38 21.86
N VAL A 205 -6.75 20.21 21.51
CA VAL A 205 -7.86 20.89 22.21
C VAL A 205 -7.92 20.45 23.68
N GLN A 206 -7.91 19.14 23.94
CA GLN A 206 -7.93 18.61 25.29
C GLN A 206 -6.73 19.10 26.13
N GLY A 207 -5.52 18.93 25.60
CA GLY A 207 -4.30 19.26 26.33
C GLY A 207 -4.10 20.75 26.55
N TYR A 208 -4.52 21.60 25.60
CA TYR A 208 -4.37 23.06 25.76
C TYR A 208 -5.36 23.65 26.75
N PHE A 209 -6.65 23.36 26.60
CA PHE A 209 -7.68 23.93 27.52
C PHE A 209 -7.65 23.23 28.87
N GLY A 210 -7.52 21.90 28.91
CA GLY A 210 -7.48 21.14 30.16
C GLY A 210 -8.79 21.23 30.97
N GLY A 211 -8.68 21.00 32.30
CA GLY A 211 -9.80 21.16 33.24
C GLY A 211 -11.02 20.28 32.86
N TRP A 212 -12.21 20.86 32.94
CA TRP A 212 -13.47 20.16 32.70
C TRP A 212 -13.60 19.60 31.27
N LEU A 213 -13.15 20.36 30.26
CA LEU A 213 -13.17 19.90 28.87
C LEU A 213 -12.35 18.62 28.67
N ASP A 214 -11.16 18.62 29.25
CA ASP A 214 -10.25 17.45 29.18
C ASP A 214 -10.87 16.23 29.87
N LEU A 215 -11.45 16.41 31.06
CA LEU A 215 -12.10 15.34 31.81
C LEU A 215 -13.28 14.75 31.03
N MET A 216 -14.15 15.60 30.45
CA MET A 216 -15.29 15.13 29.65
C MET A 216 -14.85 14.39 28.40
N MET A 217 -13.90 14.93 27.65
CA MET A 217 -13.39 14.28 26.45
C MET A 217 -12.71 12.93 26.77
N GLN A 218 -12.00 12.84 27.90
CA GLN A 218 -11.43 11.56 28.36
C GLN A 218 -12.52 10.53 28.65
N ARG A 219 -13.64 10.91 29.31
CA ARG A 219 -14.76 10.01 29.54
C ARG A 219 -15.41 9.53 28.23
N VAL A 220 -15.56 10.42 27.26
CA VAL A 220 -16.07 10.05 25.94
C VAL A 220 -15.12 9.04 25.26
N ILE A 221 -13.81 9.29 25.30
CA ILE A 221 -12.80 8.40 24.72
C ILE A 221 -12.79 7.04 25.44
N GLU A 222 -12.87 7.01 26.76
CA GLU A 222 -12.92 5.78 27.55
C GLU A 222 -14.15 4.93 27.18
N ILE A 223 -15.34 5.54 27.13
CA ILE A 223 -16.57 4.86 26.72
C ILE A 223 -16.44 4.35 25.28
N TRP A 224 -15.95 5.18 24.37
CA TRP A 224 -15.76 4.84 22.95
C TRP A 224 -14.78 3.69 22.76
N SER A 225 -13.65 3.72 23.49
CA SER A 225 -12.61 2.68 23.40
C SER A 225 -13.00 1.38 24.11
N SER A 226 -14.01 1.40 24.99
CA SER A 226 -14.53 0.18 25.63
C SER A 226 -15.41 -0.66 24.69
N LEU A 227 -15.84 -0.10 23.56
CA LEU A 227 -16.61 -0.83 22.57
C LEU A 227 -15.73 -1.89 21.88
N PRO A 228 -16.18 -3.14 21.79
CA PRO A 228 -15.39 -4.19 21.15
C PRO A 228 -15.43 -4.02 19.63
N HIS A 229 -14.35 -3.48 19.07
CA HIS A 229 -14.24 -3.08 17.64
C HIS A 229 -14.62 -4.20 16.66
N LEU A 230 -14.21 -5.46 16.95
CA LEU A 230 -14.51 -6.60 16.08
C LEU A 230 -16.01 -6.88 15.99
N TYR A 231 -16.75 -6.78 17.10
CA TYR A 231 -18.20 -7.01 17.04
C TYR A 231 -18.92 -5.91 16.24
N ILE A 232 -18.46 -4.67 16.38
CA ILE A 232 -19.01 -3.55 15.57
C ILE A 232 -18.73 -3.78 14.08
N LEU A 233 -17.52 -4.21 13.74
CA LEU A 233 -17.17 -4.55 12.36
C LEU A 233 -18.03 -5.68 11.80
N ILE A 234 -18.23 -6.76 12.58
CA ILE A 234 -19.09 -7.88 12.15
C ILE A 234 -20.54 -7.41 11.90
N ILE A 235 -21.08 -6.60 12.81
CA ILE A 235 -22.45 -6.09 12.65
C ILE A 235 -22.54 -5.17 11.43
N LEU A 236 -21.60 -4.25 11.26
CA LEU A 236 -21.63 -3.30 10.15
C LEU A 236 -21.37 -3.97 8.80
N SER A 237 -20.47 -4.96 8.74
CA SER A 237 -20.22 -5.73 7.50
C SER A 237 -21.40 -6.61 7.09
N ALA A 238 -22.26 -6.98 8.02
CA ALA A 238 -23.50 -7.71 7.71
C ALA A 238 -24.61 -6.78 7.13
N ILE A 239 -24.54 -5.48 7.40
CA ILE A 239 -25.54 -4.49 6.97
C ILE A 239 -25.09 -3.73 5.74
N LEU A 240 -23.78 -3.37 5.69
CA LEU A 240 -23.18 -2.55 4.64
C LEU A 240 -22.45 -3.44 3.65
N ALA A 241 -22.63 -3.18 2.35
CA ALA A 241 -21.84 -3.87 1.33
C ALA A 241 -20.35 -3.59 1.54
N PRO A 242 -19.50 -4.63 1.62
CA PRO A 242 -18.06 -4.46 1.81
C PRO A 242 -17.47 -3.59 0.70
N SER A 243 -16.69 -2.59 1.07
CA SER A 243 -15.92 -1.77 0.13
C SER A 243 -14.74 -1.11 0.84
N PHE A 244 -13.74 -0.68 0.06
CA PHE A 244 -12.58 0.04 0.57
C PHE A 244 -12.97 1.24 1.45
N PHE A 245 -13.92 2.07 0.97
CA PHE A 245 -14.33 3.29 1.68
C PHE A 245 -15.18 3.00 2.92
N VAL A 246 -16.04 1.98 2.89
CA VAL A 246 -16.84 1.57 4.07
C VAL A 246 -15.90 1.09 5.16
N LEU A 247 -14.95 0.20 4.84
CA LEU A 247 -13.99 -0.32 5.80
C LEU A 247 -13.08 0.79 6.35
N LEU A 248 -12.60 1.68 5.48
CA LEU A 248 -11.80 2.84 5.88
C LEU A 248 -12.56 3.72 6.87
N THR A 249 -13.83 4.03 6.58
CA THR A 249 -14.67 4.88 7.44
C THR A 249 -14.89 4.24 8.81
N ILE A 250 -15.23 2.94 8.84
CA ILE A 250 -15.45 2.21 10.08
C ILE A 250 -14.18 2.21 10.94
N LEU A 251 -13.02 1.88 10.35
CA LEU A 251 -11.76 1.89 11.09
C LEU A 251 -11.33 3.28 11.52
N LEU A 252 -11.66 4.31 10.75
CA LEU A 252 -11.36 5.70 11.08
C LEU A 252 -12.09 6.15 12.36
N LEU A 253 -13.32 5.65 12.61
CA LEU A 253 -14.08 5.95 13.83
C LEU A 253 -13.32 5.58 15.12
N PHE A 254 -12.40 4.62 15.06
CA PHE A 254 -11.65 4.12 16.23
C PHE A 254 -10.17 4.51 16.23
N SER A 255 -9.54 4.63 15.06
CA SER A 255 -8.08 4.77 14.94
C SER A 255 -7.53 6.09 15.46
N TRP A 256 -8.32 7.18 15.44
CA TRP A 256 -7.90 8.52 15.86
C TRP A 256 -7.54 8.63 17.35
N VAL A 257 -8.12 7.76 18.19
CA VAL A 257 -7.92 7.78 19.65
C VAL A 257 -6.46 7.51 20.02
N SER A 258 -5.77 6.65 19.27
CA SER A 258 -4.38 6.25 19.57
C SER A 258 -3.42 7.44 19.68
N LEU A 259 -3.59 8.46 18.84
CA LEU A 259 -2.72 9.62 18.82
C LEU A 259 -3.17 10.73 19.79
N VAL A 260 -4.44 10.74 20.18
CA VAL A 260 -4.98 11.74 21.12
C VAL A 260 -4.18 11.78 22.42
N HIS A 261 -3.93 10.62 23.02
CA HIS A 261 -3.23 10.53 24.31
C HIS A 261 -1.81 11.10 24.24
N VAL A 262 -1.09 10.82 23.15
CA VAL A 262 0.28 11.31 22.93
C VAL A 262 0.29 12.84 22.79
N VAL A 263 -0.56 13.36 21.91
CA VAL A 263 -0.64 14.80 21.63
C VAL A 263 -1.16 15.57 22.84
N ARG A 264 -2.19 15.04 23.51
CA ARG A 264 -2.71 15.60 24.77
C ARG A 264 -1.62 15.76 25.82
N ALA A 265 -0.82 14.72 26.05
CA ALA A 265 0.27 14.77 27.02
C ALA A 265 1.29 15.86 26.68
N GLU A 266 1.68 15.99 25.41
CA GLU A 266 2.59 17.05 24.96
C GLU A 266 1.99 18.45 25.14
N PHE A 267 0.70 18.64 24.85
CA PHE A 267 0.02 19.91 25.03
C PHE A 267 -0.15 20.30 26.52
N LEU A 268 -0.50 19.33 27.38
CA LEU A 268 -0.58 19.53 28.83
C LEU A 268 0.76 20.00 29.42
N ARG A 269 1.88 19.42 28.92
CA ARG A 269 3.22 19.81 29.30
C ARG A 269 3.58 21.19 28.78
N ALA A 270 3.36 21.43 27.49
CA ALA A 270 3.81 22.62 26.79
C ALA A 270 3.03 23.89 27.17
N ARG A 271 1.74 23.78 27.55
CA ARG A 271 0.90 24.94 27.90
C ARG A 271 1.42 25.73 29.07
N ASN A 272 2.25 25.13 29.94
CA ASN A 272 2.82 25.73 31.12
C ASN A 272 4.23 26.32 30.90
N PHE A 273 4.78 26.20 29.70
CA PHE A 273 6.10 26.75 29.40
C PHE A 273 6.08 28.28 29.33
N GLU A 274 7.21 28.89 29.72
CA GLU A 274 7.37 30.36 29.80
C GLU A 274 7.04 31.06 28.49
N TYR A 275 7.43 30.51 27.34
CA TYR A 275 7.13 31.10 26.02
C TYR A 275 5.64 31.12 25.71
N VAL A 276 4.87 30.15 26.20
CA VAL A 276 3.40 30.11 26.05
C VAL A 276 2.76 31.16 26.95
N ASN A 277 3.23 31.26 28.18
CA ASN A 277 2.76 32.29 29.15
C ASN A 277 3.09 33.71 28.66
N ALA A 278 4.28 33.92 28.11
CA ALA A 278 4.65 35.19 27.49
C ALA A 278 3.75 35.55 26.30
N ALA A 279 3.47 34.59 25.42
CA ALA A 279 2.55 34.77 24.27
C ALA A 279 1.13 35.16 24.73
N ARG A 280 0.68 34.57 25.86
CA ARG A 280 -0.62 34.84 26.46
C ARG A 280 -0.64 36.25 27.08
N ALA A 281 0.43 36.65 27.78
CA ALA A 281 0.58 37.98 28.32
C ALA A 281 0.63 39.09 27.26
N LEU A 282 1.15 38.78 26.07
CA LEU A 282 1.15 39.66 24.89
C LEU A 282 -0.23 39.74 24.20
N GLY A 283 -1.28 39.08 24.71
CA GLY A 283 -2.64 39.12 24.19
C GLY A 283 -2.87 38.29 22.92
N LEU A 284 -2.02 37.32 22.63
CA LEU A 284 -2.24 36.43 21.46
C LEU A 284 -3.46 35.52 21.69
N SER A 285 -4.27 35.32 20.66
CA SER A 285 -5.43 34.42 20.74
C SER A 285 -5.02 32.97 20.97
N ASN A 286 -5.86 32.18 21.64
CA ASN A 286 -5.61 30.77 21.95
C ASN A 286 -5.33 29.94 20.64
N ALA A 287 -6.09 30.16 19.59
CA ALA A 287 -5.88 29.49 18.32
C ALA A 287 -4.46 29.77 17.75
N LYS A 288 -4.00 31.03 17.83
CA LYS A 288 -2.66 31.43 17.37
C LYS A 288 -1.57 30.81 18.24
N ILE A 289 -1.77 30.73 19.56
CA ILE A 289 -0.85 30.05 20.47
C ILE A 289 -0.77 28.56 20.16
N ILE A 290 -1.91 27.90 20.04
CA ILE A 290 -1.98 26.47 19.68
C ILE A 290 -1.22 26.19 18.38
N VAL A 291 -1.59 26.84 17.29
CA VAL A 291 -1.09 26.51 15.95
C VAL A 291 0.36 26.95 15.76
N LYS A 292 0.74 28.13 16.26
CA LYS A 292 2.05 28.72 15.96
C LYS A 292 3.13 28.40 17.01
N HIS A 293 2.76 28.18 18.26
CA HIS A 293 3.72 28.04 19.36
C HIS A 293 3.77 26.62 19.96
N VAL A 294 2.63 25.92 20.12
CA VAL A 294 2.58 24.63 20.80
C VAL A 294 2.61 23.48 19.77
N LEU A 295 1.76 23.54 18.76
CA LEU A 295 1.61 22.46 17.76
C LEU A 295 2.92 22.07 17.07
N PRO A 296 3.80 22.99 16.60
CA PRO A 296 5.04 22.60 15.94
C PRO A 296 5.96 21.75 16.82
N ASN A 297 5.94 21.96 18.13
CA ASN A 297 6.71 21.16 19.08
C ASN A 297 6.04 19.81 19.37
N ALA A 298 4.72 19.80 19.55
CA ALA A 298 3.95 18.56 19.78
C ALA A 298 3.93 17.65 18.55
N MET A 299 4.02 18.21 17.32
CA MET A 299 4.11 17.44 16.08
C MET A 299 5.34 16.53 16.00
N VAL A 300 6.40 16.86 16.75
CA VAL A 300 7.58 15.98 16.83
C VAL A 300 7.18 14.60 17.35
N ALA A 301 6.43 14.57 18.46
CA ALA A 301 5.92 13.31 19.02
C ALA A 301 4.96 12.62 18.05
N ALA A 302 3.99 13.36 17.46
CA ALA A 302 3.04 12.80 16.51
C ALA A 302 3.74 12.15 15.31
N LEU A 303 4.73 12.82 14.71
CA LEU A 303 5.49 12.31 13.55
C LEU A 303 6.31 11.06 13.88
N THR A 304 6.81 10.93 15.10
CA THR A 304 7.54 9.70 15.51
C THR A 304 6.64 8.49 15.64
N PHE A 305 5.34 8.68 15.89
CA PHE A 305 4.35 7.60 15.95
C PHE A 305 3.74 7.25 14.60
N LEU A 306 3.77 8.16 13.61
CA LEU A 306 3.09 7.99 12.33
C LEU A 306 3.43 6.67 11.60
N PRO A 307 4.71 6.24 11.45
CA PRO A 307 5.03 4.97 10.79
C PRO A 307 4.44 3.76 11.51
N PHE A 308 4.37 3.81 12.85
CA PHE A 308 3.77 2.72 13.65
C PHE A 308 2.24 2.69 13.50
N ILE A 309 1.60 3.85 13.34
CA ILE A 309 0.16 3.93 13.05
C ILE A 309 -0.12 3.34 11.66
N VAL A 310 0.69 3.67 10.63
CA VAL A 310 0.59 3.05 9.30
C VAL A 310 0.74 1.54 9.40
N ASN A 311 1.76 1.07 10.11
CA ASN A 311 2.00 -0.37 10.32
C ASN A 311 0.80 -1.06 10.98
N SER A 312 0.26 -0.48 12.05
CA SER A 312 -0.93 -1.00 12.73
C SER A 312 -2.17 -0.99 11.84
N SER A 313 -2.36 0.05 11.04
CA SER A 313 -3.49 0.16 10.10
C SER A 313 -3.46 -0.93 9.04
N ILE A 314 -2.29 -1.19 8.45
CA ILE A 314 -2.09 -2.27 7.47
C ILE A 314 -2.30 -3.64 8.13
N SER A 315 -1.74 -3.85 9.31
CA SER A 315 -1.92 -5.11 10.06
C SER A 315 -3.38 -5.37 10.38
N THR A 316 -4.13 -4.35 10.77
CA THR A 316 -5.57 -4.44 11.04
C THR A 316 -6.35 -4.80 9.78
N LEU A 317 -6.11 -4.12 8.64
CA LEU A 317 -6.72 -4.45 7.36
C LEU A 317 -6.45 -5.91 6.98
N THR A 318 -5.18 -6.33 7.01
CA THR A 318 -4.79 -7.70 6.65
C THR A 318 -5.46 -8.74 7.57
N SER A 319 -5.58 -8.44 8.86
CA SER A 319 -6.27 -9.32 9.82
C SER A 319 -7.76 -9.42 9.54
N LEU A 320 -8.42 -8.32 9.19
CA LEU A 320 -9.84 -8.29 8.84
C LEU A 320 -10.12 -9.03 7.53
N ASP A 321 -9.29 -8.83 6.52
CA ASP A 321 -9.37 -9.58 5.25
C ASP A 321 -9.18 -11.09 5.49
N PHE A 322 -8.20 -11.47 6.33
CA PHE A 322 -7.98 -12.87 6.74
C PHE A 322 -9.16 -13.49 7.48
N LEU A 323 -9.96 -12.68 8.18
CA LEU A 323 -11.19 -13.11 8.84
C LEU A 323 -12.43 -13.08 7.91
N GLY A 324 -12.27 -12.64 6.67
CA GLY A 324 -13.37 -12.48 5.72
C GLY A 324 -14.29 -11.28 6.01
N LEU A 325 -13.83 -10.33 6.83
CA LEU A 325 -14.55 -9.13 7.24
C LEU A 325 -14.01 -7.85 6.60
N GLY A 326 -13.08 -8.00 5.68
CA GLY A 326 -12.36 -6.88 5.07
C GLY A 326 -12.93 -6.44 3.73
N MET A 327 -12.09 -6.53 2.69
CA MET A 327 -12.43 -6.16 1.32
C MET A 327 -13.46 -7.14 0.71
N PRO A 328 -14.20 -6.72 -0.35
CA PRO A 328 -15.09 -7.64 -1.07
C PRO A 328 -14.35 -8.90 -1.53
N PRO A 329 -15.00 -10.08 -1.54
CA PRO A 329 -14.42 -11.30 -2.07
C PRO A 329 -13.90 -11.09 -3.50
N GLY A 330 -12.75 -11.69 -3.83
CA GLY A 330 -12.09 -11.51 -5.11
C GLY A 330 -11.26 -10.23 -5.25
N SER A 331 -11.32 -9.29 -4.30
CA SER A 331 -10.41 -8.15 -4.28
C SER A 331 -8.96 -8.59 -4.13
N PRO A 332 -8.01 -7.92 -4.81
CA PRO A 332 -6.59 -8.21 -4.60
C PRO A 332 -6.15 -7.71 -3.22
N SER A 333 -6.21 -8.57 -2.22
CA SER A 333 -5.82 -8.30 -0.85
C SER A 333 -4.79 -9.31 -0.35
N LEU A 334 -3.81 -8.84 0.43
CA LEU A 334 -2.82 -9.71 1.06
C LEU A 334 -3.46 -10.63 2.12
N GLY A 335 -4.47 -10.13 2.84
CA GLY A 335 -5.19 -10.90 3.84
C GLY A 335 -6.08 -11.98 3.21
N GLU A 336 -6.71 -11.71 2.07
CA GLU A 336 -7.46 -12.68 1.26
C GLU A 336 -6.56 -13.84 0.81
N LEU A 337 -5.37 -13.55 0.28
CA LEU A 337 -4.41 -14.59 -0.10
C LEU A 337 -3.93 -15.41 1.10
N LEU A 338 -3.78 -14.81 2.29
CA LEU A 338 -3.47 -15.54 3.52
C LEU A 338 -4.61 -16.48 3.91
N LEU A 339 -5.87 -16.04 3.78
CA LEU A 339 -7.06 -16.87 4.03
C LEU A 339 -7.12 -18.04 3.07
N GLN A 340 -6.90 -17.80 1.78
CA GLN A 340 -6.85 -18.86 0.77
C GLN A 340 -5.71 -19.84 1.03
N GLY A 341 -4.53 -19.36 1.44
CA GLY A 341 -3.39 -20.19 1.81
C GLY A 341 -3.69 -21.09 3.02
N LYS A 342 -4.44 -20.59 4.01
CA LYS A 342 -4.93 -21.38 5.14
C LYS A 342 -5.91 -22.48 4.69
N SER A 343 -6.78 -22.16 3.75
CA SER A 343 -7.82 -23.08 3.27
C SER A 343 -7.25 -24.14 2.30
N ASN A 344 -6.12 -23.85 1.64
CA ASN A 344 -5.49 -24.71 0.62
C ASN A 344 -4.06 -25.09 1.04
N LEU A 345 -3.93 -25.96 2.05
CA LEU A 345 -2.61 -26.39 2.56
C LEU A 345 -1.80 -27.20 1.54
N SER A 346 -2.44 -27.79 0.53
CA SER A 346 -1.79 -28.46 -0.59
C SER A 346 -1.12 -27.48 -1.57
N ALA A 347 -1.44 -26.19 -1.49
CA ALA A 347 -0.91 -25.12 -2.32
C ALA A 347 -0.14 -24.07 -1.45
N PRO A 348 1.01 -24.47 -0.86
CA PRO A 348 1.72 -23.63 0.11
C PRO A 348 2.24 -22.33 -0.49
N TRP A 349 2.43 -22.24 -1.82
CA TRP A 349 2.89 -21.04 -2.50
C TRP A 349 1.94 -19.85 -2.31
N ILE A 350 0.61 -20.07 -2.14
CA ILE A 350 -0.37 -19.01 -1.92
C ILE A 350 -0.09 -18.30 -0.57
N GLY A 351 -0.12 -19.10 0.51
CA GLY A 351 0.05 -18.56 1.86
C GLY A 351 1.47 -18.03 2.13
N LEU A 352 2.50 -18.75 1.67
CA LEU A 352 3.89 -18.36 1.89
C LEU A 352 4.26 -17.06 1.15
N SER A 353 3.81 -16.88 -0.08
CA SER A 353 4.08 -15.65 -0.83
C SER A 353 3.37 -14.44 -0.22
N ALA A 354 2.09 -14.58 0.15
CA ALA A 354 1.34 -13.52 0.82
C ALA A 354 1.94 -13.17 2.18
N PHE A 355 2.34 -14.18 2.96
CA PHE A 355 3.02 -13.99 4.25
C PHE A 355 4.35 -13.25 4.07
N ALA A 356 5.18 -13.68 3.11
CA ALA A 356 6.49 -13.07 2.87
C ALA A 356 6.35 -11.57 2.50
N VAL A 357 5.42 -11.23 1.61
CA VAL A 357 5.18 -9.83 1.21
C VAL A 357 4.63 -9.00 2.38
N THR A 358 3.68 -9.54 3.13
CA THR A 358 3.10 -8.86 4.31
C THR A 358 4.16 -8.65 5.38
N ALA A 359 4.93 -9.68 5.72
CA ALA A 359 6.00 -9.61 6.72
C ALA A 359 7.09 -8.61 6.29
N LEU A 360 7.49 -8.61 5.01
CA LEU A 360 8.42 -7.63 4.47
C LEU A 360 7.90 -6.20 4.63
N MET A 361 6.66 -5.95 4.20
CA MET A 361 6.04 -4.62 4.27
C MET A 361 5.97 -4.10 5.70
N LEU A 362 5.49 -4.91 6.64
CA LEU A 362 5.38 -4.53 8.06
C LEU A 362 6.77 -4.33 8.69
N SER A 363 7.75 -5.19 8.39
CA SER A 363 9.13 -5.05 8.87
C SER A 363 9.80 -3.77 8.38
N LEU A 364 9.62 -3.43 7.09
CA LEU A 364 10.14 -2.17 6.53
C LEU A 364 9.57 -0.96 7.27
N LEU A 365 8.26 -0.95 7.54
CA LEU A 365 7.60 0.14 8.28
C LEU A 365 8.09 0.25 9.73
N ILE A 366 8.34 -0.87 10.42
CA ILE A 366 8.92 -0.86 11.77
C ILE A 366 10.31 -0.22 11.73
N PHE A 367 11.21 -0.65 10.83
CA PHE A 367 12.55 -0.06 10.72
C PHE A 367 12.54 1.42 10.34
N ILE A 368 11.59 1.84 9.50
CA ILE A 368 11.35 3.26 9.19
C ILE A 368 10.94 4.00 10.46
N GLY A 369 9.99 3.43 11.23
CA GLY A 369 9.50 4.03 12.47
C GLY A 369 10.59 4.19 13.54
N GLU A 370 11.42 3.17 13.73
CA GLU A 370 12.57 3.24 14.65
C GLU A 370 13.56 4.32 14.21
N ALA A 371 13.90 4.39 12.91
CA ALA A 371 14.82 5.40 12.40
C ALA A 371 14.26 6.83 12.51
N VAL A 372 12.95 7.01 12.28
CA VAL A 372 12.28 8.29 12.49
C VAL A 372 12.34 8.66 13.96
N ARG A 373 11.98 7.76 14.87
CA ARG A 373 12.07 8.00 16.32
C ARG A 373 13.48 8.38 16.75
N ASP A 374 14.49 7.64 16.28
CA ASP A 374 15.90 7.92 16.57
C ASP A 374 16.36 9.28 16.05
N ALA A 375 15.88 9.71 14.89
CA ALA A 375 16.22 10.99 14.28
C ALA A 375 15.63 12.20 15.07
N PHE A 376 14.54 11.99 15.78
CA PHE A 376 13.89 13.02 16.60
C PHE A 376 14.32 12.98 18.07
N ASP A 377 15.05 11.95 18.53
CA ASP A 377 15.53 11.84 19.92
C ASP A 377 16.66 12.85 20.20
N PRO A 378 16.44 13.83 21.10
CA PRO A 378 17.46 14.82 21.42
C PRO A 378 18.68 14.23 22.14
N ARG A 379 18.54 13.09 22.81
CA ARG A 379 19.63 12.46 23.57
C ARG A 379 20.72 11.88 22.66
N LYS A 380 20.35 11.35 21.51
CA LYS A 380 21.28 10.82 20.51
C LYS A 380 22.01 11.90 19.69
N THR A 381 21.68 13.17 19.94
CA THR A 381 22.27 14.31 19.22
C THR A 381 23.59 14.80 19.83
N PHE A 382 23.96 14.31 21.00
CA PHE A 382 25.15 14.74 21.77
C PHE A 382 26.21 13.63 21.91
N SER A 383 26.06 12.48 21.24
CA SER A 383 27.03 11.39 21.18
C SER A 383 27.74 11.33 19.84
#